data_628980e74ec97404cd72680425facd29
#
_entry.id   628980e74ec97404cd72680425facd29
#
_cell.length_a   1.000
_cell.length_b   1.000
_cell.length_c   1.000
_cell.angle_alpha   90.00
_cell.angle_beta   90.00
_cell.angle_gamma   90.00
#
_symmetry.space_group_name_H-M   'P 1'
#
loop_
_entity.id
_entity.type
_entity.pdbx_description
1 polymer ?
#
loop_
_entity_poly.entity_id
_entity_poly.type
_entity_poly.pdbx_seq_one_letter_code
_entity_poly.pdbx_strand_id
1 'polypeptide(L)'
;MPVFLNSRNSDFEKDFEKLLSSKREDSLDVDLSVREIIEAVIENGDKALIDYTQKFDRISLTSDNLRFTESEIEEQAAKVTDKDRKALELAAARIEAYHKKQLPDNAFWTDESGVELGWRWSPVATAGLYVPGGLASYPSSVLMNAIPAKVAGVRRLAITVPTPDNKINPMVLLAAPVSYTHLTLPTKRIV
;
A
#
# COMPACT_ATOMS: atom_id res chain seq x y z
N MET A 1 25.39 10.86 6.58
CA MET A 1 25.41 12.05 7.48
C MET A 1 24.43 13.09 6.96
N PRO A 2 23.77 13.88 7.79
CA PRO A 2 22.93 14.96 7.29
C PRO A 2 23.78 16.01 6.56
N VAL A 3 23.29 16.48 5.42
CA VAL A 3 23.92 17.57 4.65
C VAL A 3 23.26 18.89 5.08
N PHE A 4 24.06 19.84 5.52
CA PHE A 4 23.57 21.15 5.90
C PHE A 4 23.94 22.16 4.82
N LEU A 5 22.94 22.84 4.27
CA LEU A 5 23.13 23.93 3.33
C LEU A 5 22.70 25.24 4.01
N ASN A 6 23.47 26.29 3.80
CA ASN A 6 23.16 27.62 4.32
C ASN A 6 23.03 28.59 3.14
N SER A 7 21.82 29.13 2.92
CA SER A 7 21.52 30.05 1.83
C SER A 7 22.30 31.37 1.84
N ARG A 8 23.00 31.65 2.94
CA ARG A 8 23.86 32.84 3.06
C ARG A 8 25.31 32.61 2.61
N ASN A 9 25.69 31.35 2.35
CA ASN A 9 27.04 31.05 1.86
C ASN A 9 27.13 31.34 0.36
N SER A 10 28.30 31.83 -0.08
CA SER A 10 28.59 32.10 -1.50
C SER A 10 28.47 30.86 -2.39
N ASP A 11 28.70 29.67 -1.83
CA ASP A 11 28.69 28.40 -2.56
C ASP A 11 27.33 27.66 -2.48
N PHE A 12 26.30 28.28 -1.88
CA PHE A 12 24.99 27.65 -1.66
C PHE A 12 24.39 27.10 -2.95
N GLU A 13 24.31 27.89 -4.01
CA GLU A 13 23.71 27.48 -5.29
C GLU A 13 24.40 26.25 -5.87
N LYS A 14 25.72 26.23 -5.86
CA LYS A 14 26.52 25.11 -6.34
C LYS A 14 26.28 23.84 -5.51
N ASP A 15 26.26 23.95 -4.20
CA ASP A 15 26.05 22.82 -3.30
C ASP A 15 24.59 22.34 -3.36
N PHE A 16 23.65 23.24 -3.57
CA PHE A 16 22.24 22.90 -3.77
C PHE A 16 22.00 22.18 -5.09
N GLU A 17 22.59 22.64 -6.20
CA GLU A 17 22.56 21.95 -7.49
C GLU A 17 23.17 20.55 -7.41
N LYS A 18 24.28 20.39 -6.70
CA LYS A 18 24.90 19.09 -6.47
C LYS A 18 24.01 18.14 -5.66
N LEU A 19 23.29 18.66 -4.65
CA LEU A 19 22.32 17.87 -3.88
C LEU A 19 21.13 17.45 -4.75
N LEU A 20 20.65 18.31 -5.64
CA LEU A 20 19.55 18.00 -6.54
C LEU A 20 19.95 16.97 -7.61
N SER A 21 21.17 17.07 -8.16
CA SER A 21 21.67 16.13 -9.16
C SER A 21 21.87 14.73 -8.56
N SER A 22 22.45 14.63 -7.36
CA SER A 22 22.64 13.34 -6.70
C SER A 22 21.34 12.58 -6.49
N LYS A 23 20.24 13.27 -6.16
CA LYS A 23 18.91 12.65 -6.05
C LYS A 23 18.32 12.19 -7.39
N ARG A 24 18.71 12.82 -8.51
CA ARG A 24 18.22 12.44 -9.85
C ARG A 24 18.96 11.23 -10.41
N GLU A 25 20.23 11.09 -10.13
CA GLU A 25 21.04 9.95 -10.55
C GLU A 25 20.55 8.66 -9.88
N ASP A 26 20.27 8.70 -8.57
CA ASP A 26 19.69 7.57 -7.83
C ASP A 26 18.31 7.16 -8.39
N SER A 27 17.53 8.09 -8.94
CA SER A 27 16.18 7.80 -9.47
C SER A 27 16.20 7.10 -10.83
N LEU A 28 17.18 7.36 -11.72
CA LEU A 28 17.26 6.76 -13.04
C LEU A 28 17.61 5.26 -12.97
N ASP A 29 18.51 4.88 -12.10
CA ASP A 29 18.90 3.48 -11.88
C ASP A 29 17.76 2.67 -11.26
N VAL A 30 17.05 3.27 -10.32
CA VAL A 30 15.85 2.67 -9.71
C VAL A 30 14.74 2.49 -10.75
N ASP A 31 14.49 3.49 -11.59
CA ASP A 31 13.46 3.41 -12.63
C ASP A 31 13.74 2.28 -13.65
N LEU A 32 14.98 2.12 -14.06
CA LEU A 32 15.39 1.02 -14.95
C LEU A 32 15.16 -0.34 -14.27
N SER A 33 15.63 -0.49 -13.04
CA SER A 33 15.46 -1.74 -12.27
C SER A 33 13.99 -2.09 -12.07
N VAL A 34 13.13 -1.10 -11.78
CA VAL A 34 11.69 -1.33 -11.62
C VAL A 34 11.05 -1.73 -12.95
N ARG A 35 11.43 -1.13 -14.07
CA ARG A 35 10.94 -1.52 -15.40
C ARG A 35 11.28 -2.97 -15.73
N GLU A 36 12.53 -3.38 -15.53
CA GLU A 36 12.95 -4.77 -15.72
C GLU A 36 12.11 -5.76 -14.89
N ILE A 37 11.83 -5.43 -13.64
CA ILE A 37 10.99 -6.26 -12.78
C ILE A 37 9.55 -6.34 -13.32
N ILE A 38 8.97 -5.21 -13.73
CA ILE A 38 7.61 -5.17 -14.27
C ILE A 38 7.52 -5.98 -15.56
N GLU A 39 8.46 -5.82 -16.48
CA GLU A 39 8.52 -6.57 -17.74
C GLU A 39 8.64 -8.07 -17.48
N ALA A 40 9.56 -8.48 -16.58
CA ALA A 40 9.71 -9.87 -16.21
C ALA A 40 8.42 -10.47 -15.60
N VAL A 41 7.68 -9.70 -14.79
CA VAL A 41 6.41 -10.17 -14.22
C VAL A 41 5.31 -10.26 -15.29
N ILE A 42 5.27 -9.33 -16.25
CA ILE A 42 4.34 -9.38 -17.37
C ILE A 42 4.59 -10.63 -18.23
N GLU A 43 5.85 -10.96 -18.50
CA GLU A 43 6.22 -12.09 -19.34
C GLU A 43 6.11 -13.46 -18.65
N ASN A 44 6.50 -13.54 -17.38
CA ASN A 44 6.67 -14.80 -16.66
C ASN A 44 5.72 -15.00 -15.48
N GLY A 45 4.86 -14.03 -15.18
CA GLY A 45 3.83 -14.12 -14.13
C GLY A 45 4.39 -14.45 -12.75
N ASP A 46 3.73 -15.40 -12.06
CA ASP A 46 4.07 -15.81 -10.69
C ASP A 46 5.52 -16.33 -10.55
N LYS A 47 6.09 -16.90 -11.62
CA LYS A 47 7.48 -17.37 -11.58
C LYS A 47 8.44 -16.21 -11.33
N ALA A 48 8.28 -15.09 -12.03
CA ALA A 48 9.11 -13.92 -11.82
C ALA A 48 8.93 -13.33 -10.42
N LEU A 49 7.71 -13.28 -9.90
CA LEU A 49 7.42 -12.86 -8.53
C LEU A 49 8.15 -13.72 -7.49
N ILE A 50 8.12 -15.03 -7.66
CA ILE A 50 8.79 -15.99 -6.78
C ILE A 50 10.31 -15.79 -6.83
N ASP A 51 10.88 -15.66 -8.03
CA ASP A 51 12.32 -15.48 -8.22
C ASP A 51 12.80 -14.15 -7.60
N TYR A 52 12.09 -13.06 -7.82
CA TYR A 52 12.42 -11.76 -7.21
C TYR A 52 12.20 -11.76 -5.69
N THR A 53 11.17 -12.42 -5.18
CA THR A 53 10.96 -12.56 -3.74
C THR A 53 12.10 -13.35 -3.09
N GLN A 54 12.56 -14.42 -3.73
CA GLN A 54 13.74 -15.15 -3.26
C GLN A 54 14.98 -14.26 -3.25
N LYS A 55 15.17 -13.45 -4.30
CA LYS A 55 16.34 -12.58 -4.46
C LYS A 55 16.37 -11.46 -3.41
N PHE A 56 15.26 -10.78 -3.18
CA PHE A 56 15.19 -9.59 -2.35
C PHE A 56 14.78 -9.86 -0.90
N ASP A 57 13.77 -10.71 -0.70
CA ASP A 57 13.24 -11.03 0.62
C ASP A 57 13.86 -12.29 1.23
N ARG A 58 14.66 -13.04 0.48
CA ARG A 58 15.34 -14.27 0.92
C ARG A 58 14.37 -15.36 1.38
N ILE A 59 13.25 -15.49 0.67
CA ILE A 59 12.19 -16.42 1.01
C ILE A 59 11.84 -17.28 -0.20
N SER A 60 11.78 -18.58 0.01
CA SER A 60 11.32 -19.54 -1.01
C SER A 60 9.81 -19.62 -0.97
N LEU A 61 9.18 -19.20 -2.07
CA LEU A 61 7.74 -19.29 -2.27
C LEU A 61 7.41 -20.30 -3.37
N THR A 62 6.16 -20.71 -3.39
CA THR A 62 5.52 -21.46 -4.47
C THR A 62 4.22 -20.77 -4.85
N SER A 63 3.63 -21.10 -5.97
CA SER A 63 2.33 -20.55 -6.38
C SER A 63 1.24 -20.79 -5.34
N ASP A 64 1.31 -21.90 -4.58
CA ASP A 64 0.31 -22.27 -3.58
C ASP A 64 0.42 -21.45 -2.28
N ASN A 65 1.61 -20.90 -1.98
CA ASN A 65 1.85 -20.17 -0.73
C ASN A 65 2.14 -18.68 -0.91
N LEU A 66 1.83 -18.13 -2.08
CA LEU A 66 1.90 -16.68 -2.33
C LEU A 66 0.94 -15.88 -1.44
N ARG A 67 -0.15 -16.50 -0.99
CA ARG A 67 -1.16 -15.84 -0.15
C ARG A 67 -1.05 -16.28 1.30
N PHE A 68 -1.37 -15.37 2.20
CA PHE A 68 -1.67 -15.74 3.57
C PHE A 68 -3.04 -16.45 3.61
N THR A 69 -3.10 -17.58 4.29
CA THR A 69 -4.35 -18.23 4.63
C THR A 69 -5.04 -17.52 5.79
N GLU A 70 -6.34 -17.69 5.93
CA GLU A 70 -7.10 -17.15 7.07
C GLU A 70 -6.52 -17.64 8.40
N SER A 71 -6.17 -18.91 8.49
CA SER A 71 -5.55 -19.50 9.68
C SER A 71 -4.20 -18.86 10.04
N GLU A 72 -3.35 -18.54 9.05
CA GLU A 72 -2.08 -17.84 9.30
C GLU A 72 -2.31 -16.41 9.80
N ILE A 73 -3.33 -15.75 9.28
CA ILE A 73 -3.70 -14.40 9.73
C ILE A 73 -4.22 -14.43 11.16
N GLU A 74 -5.10 -15.38 11.48
CA GLU A 74 -5.64 -15.55 12.84
C GLU A 74 -4.55 -15.91 13.85
N GLU A 75 -3.64 -16.82 13.50
CA GLU A 75 -2.51 -17.19 14.34
C GLU A 75 -1.61 -15.99 14.67
N GLN A 76 -1.32 -15.15 13.67
CA GLN A 76 -0.52 -13.94 13.89
C GLN A 76 -1.32 -12.89 14.66
N ALA A 77 -2.59 -12.70 14.33
CA ALA A 77 -3.47 -11.76 15.03
C ALA A 77 -3.64 -12.10 16.52
N ALA A 78 -3.60 -13.39 16.87
CA ALA A 78 -3.67 -13.85 18.26
C ALA A 78 -2.43 -13.44 19.09
N LYS A 79 -1.31 -13.11 18.46
CA LYS A 79 -0.09 -12.62 19.14
C LYS A 79 -0.16 -11.14 19.53
N VAL A 80 -1.16 -10.40 19.03
CA VAL A 80 -1.33 -8.98 19.33
C VAL A 80 -2.01 -8.81 20.68
N THR A 81 -1.48 -7.91 21.51
CA THR A 81 -2.06 -7.62 22.83
C THR A 81 -3.45 -7.01 22.71
N ASP A 82 -4.32 -7.21 23.71
CA ASP A 82 -5.64 -6.59 23.76
C ASP A 82 -5.59 -5.06 23.72
N LYS A 83 -4.57 -4.48 24.32
CA LYS A 83 -4.33 -3.03 24.30
C LYS A 83 -4.10 -2.53 22.87
N ASP A 84 -3.24 -3.20 22.12
CA ASP A 84 -2.89 -2.80 20.76
C ASP A 84 -4.05 -3.07 19.79
N ARG A 85 -4.77 -4.18 19.98
CA ARG A 85 -6.00 -4.47 19.23
C ARG A 85 -7.03 -3.36 19.39
N LYS A 86 -7.35 -2.96 20.63
CA LYS A 86 -8.28 -1.87 20.92
C LYS A 86 -7.83 -0.54 20.33
N ALA A 87 -6.52 -0.26 20.34
CA ALA A 87 -5.98 0.95 19.72
C ALA A 87 -6.19 0.94 18.19
N LEU A 88 -5.98 -0.20 17.54
CA LEU A 88 -6.18 -0.40 16.11
C LEU A 88 -7.66 -0.26 15.72
N GLU A 89 -8.56 -0.87 16.48
CA GLU A 89 -10.01 -0.78 16.29
C GLU A 89 -10.52 0.66 16.45
N LEU A 90 -10.02 1.39 17.46
CA LEU A 90 -10.36 2.80 17.65
C LEU A 90 -9.86 3.66 16.47
N ALA A 91 -8.64 3.40 15.99
CA ALA A 91 -8.09 4.10 14.83
C ALA A 91 -8.93 3.82 13.58
N ALA A 92 -9.29 2.56 13.34
CA ALA A 92 -10.14 2.14 12.23
C ALA A 92 -11.50 2.86 12.24
N ALA A 93 -12.17 2.88 13.39
CA ALA A 93 -13.47 3.55 13.54
C ALA A 93 -13.37 5.06 13.24
N ARG A 94 -12.31 5.73 13.67
CA ARG A 94 -12.09 7.16 13.38
C ARG A 94 -11.82 7.43 11.92
N ILE A 95 -11.00 6.61 11.27
CA ILE A 95 -10.69 6.71 9.85
C ILE A 95 -11.97 6.48 9.02
N GLU A 96 -12.75 5.47 9.36
CA GLU A 96 -14.01 5.18 8.68
C GLU A 96 -15.01 6.34 8.82
N ALA A 97 -15.19 6.87 10.02
CA ALA A 97 -16.07 8.01 10.27
C ALA A 97 -15.67 9.27 9.50
N TYR A 98 -14.36 9.50 9.37
CA TYR A 98 -13.83 10.61 8.59
C TYR A 98 -14.12 10.44 7.09
N HIS A 99 -13.77 9.29 6.52
CA HIS A 99 -13.91 9.05 5.08
C HIS A 99 -15.37 8.93 4.62
N LYS A 100 -16.29 8.48 5.49
CA LYS A 100 -17.73 8.52 5.19
C LYS A 100 -18.24 9.94 4.88
N LYS A 101 -17.62 10.97 5.45
CA LYS A 101 -17.99 12.38 5.18
C LYS A 101 -17.39 12.92 3.89
N GLN A 102 -16.47 12.19 3.25
CA GLN A 102 -15.81 12.57 2.00
C GLN A 102 -16.47 11.95 0.77
N LEU A 103 -17.46 11.06 0.95
CA LEU A 103 -18.19 10.48 -0.17
C LEU A 103 -18.90 11.58 -0.96
N PRO A 104 -18.64 11.71 -2.26
CA PRO A 104 -19.32 12.68 -3.08
C PRO A 104 -20.74 12.20 -3.43
N ASP A 105 -21.67 13.15 -3.50
CA ASP A 105 -23.03 12.90 -3.96
C ASP A 105 -23.12 12.90 -5.49
N ASN A 106 -24.02 12.07 -6.04
CA ASN A 106 -24.41 12.16 -7.43
C ASN A 106 -25.30 13.37 -7.62
N ALA A 107 -25.21 14.06 -8.75
CA ALA A 107 -26.08 15.16 -9.09
C ALA A 107 -26.58 15.02 -10.53
N PHE A 108 -27.86 15.36 -10.73
CA PHE A 108 -28.51 15.40 -12.02
C PHE A 108 -29.42 16.63 -12.09
N TRP A 109 -29.38 17.33 -13.20
CA TRP A 109 -30.21 18.51 -13.43
C TRP A 109 -30.50 18.69 -14.92
N THR A 110 -31.52 19.44 -15.24
CA THR A 110 -31.82 19.87 -16.60
C THR A 110 -31.51 21.36 -16.74
N ASP A 111 -30.79 21.73 -17.76
CA ASP A 111 -30.48 23.14 -18.04
C ASP A 111 -31.67 23.88 -18.68
N GLU A 112 -31.53 25.18 -18.91
CA GLU A 112 -32.56 26.04 -19.49
C GLU A 112 -32.94 25.65 -20.94
N SER A 113 -32.08 24.92 -21.64
CA SER A 113 -32.28 24.40 -23.01
C SER A 113 -32.94 23.02 -23.04
N GLY A 114 -33.25 22.43 -21.86
CA GLY A 114 -33.83 21.10 -21.73
C GLY A 114 -32.80 19.94 -21.81
N VAL A 115 -31.51 20.24 -21.73
CA VAL A 115 -30.46 19.21 -21.75
C VAL A 115 -30.28 18.64 -20.35
N GLU A 116 -30.34 17.31 -20.20
CA GLU A 116 -30.05 16.60 -18.98
C GLU A 116 -28.55 16.46 -18.77
N LEU A 117 -28.05 16.96 -17.64
CA LEU A 117 -26.66 16.96 -17.24
C LEU A 117 -26.50 16.31 -15.87
N GLY A 118 -25.30 15.83 -15.55
CA GLY A 118 -25.04 15.30 -14.23
C GLY A 118 -23.69 14.62 -14.10
N TRP A 119 -23.40 14.18 -12.90
CA TRP A 119 -22.29 13.30 -12.61
C TRP A 119 -22.73 12.15 -11.70
N ARG A 120 -22.11 11.02 -11.92
CA ARG A 120 -22.30 9.83 -11.11
C ARG A 120 -20.96 9.29 -10.67
N TRP A 121 -20.79 9.19 -9.37
CA TRP A 121 -19.63 8.58 -8.76
C TRP A 121 -19.82 7.08 -8.61
N SER A 122 -18.78 6.31 -8.92
CA SER A 122 -18.77 4.87 -8.70
C SER A 122 -17.37 4.43 -8.27
N PRO A 123 -17.25 3.46 -7.35
CA PRO A 123 -15.96 2.93 -6.97
C PRO A 123 -15.32 2.14 -8.11
N VAL A 124 -13.98 2.05 -8.09
CA VAL A 124 -13.27 1.06 -8.90
C VAL A 124 -13.63 -0.35 -8.43
N ALA A 125 -13.63 -1.32 -9.34
CA ALA A 125 -14.04 -2.68 -9.01
C ALA A 125 -13.05 -3.39 -8.08
N THR A 126 -11.76 -3.10 -8.25
CA THR A 126 -10.66 -3.73 -7.49
C THR A 126 -9.56 -2.71 -7.28
N ALA A 127 -8.91 -2.75 -6.12
CA ALA A 127 -7.73 -1.95 -5.83
C ALA A 127 -6.62 -2.81 -5.23
N GLY A 128 -5.37 -2.50 -5.59
CA GLY A 128 -4.17 -3.05 -4.99
C GLY A 128 -3.60 -2.07 -3.97
N LEU A 129 -3.23 -2.55 -2.79
CA LEU A 129 -2.63 -1.76 -1.73
C LEU A 129 -1.22 -2.28 -1.44
N TYR A 130 -0.24 -1.41 -1.54
CA TYR A 130 1.11 -1.70 -1.07
C TYR A 130 1.31 -1.13 0.33
N VAL A 131 1.71 -1.98 1.25
CA VAL A 131 2.02 -1.59 2.63
C VAL A 131 3.53 -1.69 2.81
N PRO A 132 4.23 -0.57 3.10
CA PRO A 132 5.66 -0.61 3.36
C PRO A 132 6.01 -1.58 4.47
N GLY A 133 7.06 -2.36 4.26
CA GLY A 133 7.59 -3.34 5.22
C GLY A 133 9.09 -3.14 5.48
N GLY A 134 9.76 -4.11 6.08
CA GLY A 134 11.17 -4.07 6.41
C GLY A 134 11.42 -3.64 7.85
N LEU A 135 12.36 -2.70 8.08
CA LEU A 135 12.74 -2.25 9.43
C LEU A 135 11.60 -1.58 10.21
N ALA A 136 10.65 -0.97 9.53
CA ALA A 136 9.47 -0.36 10.13
C ALA A 136 8.20 -1.01 9.61
N SER A 137 7.30 -1.36 10.51
CA SER A 137 5.99 -1.92 10.19
C SER A 137 4.92 -0.86 10.36
N TYR A 138 4.03 -0.76 9.37
CA TYR A 138 3.03 0.29 9.31
C TYR A 138 1.60 -0.27 9.29
N PRO A 139 1.06 -0.78 10.41
CA PRO A 139 -0.34 -1.20 10.48
C PRO A 139 -1.29 -0.04 10.17
N SER A 140 -0.90 1.20 10.47
CA SER A 140 -1.63 2.40 10.09
C SER A 140 -1.77 2.57 8.59
N SER A 141 -0.77 2.19 7.79
CA SER A 141 -0.87 2.24 6.32
C SER A 141 -1.91 1.27 5.78
N VAL A 142 -2.10 0.12 6.41
CA VAL A 142 -3.20 -0.80 6.07
C VAL A 142 -4.54 -0.10 6.29
N LEU A 143 -4.77 0.46 7.48
CA LEU A 143 -6.02 1.14 7.81
C LEU A 143 -6.28 2.33 6.90
N MET A 144 -5.27 3.19 6.69
CA MET A 144 -5.38 4.42 5.90
C MET A 144 -5.62 4.17 4.40
N ASN A 145 -5.29 3.00 3.89
CA ASN A 145 -5.54 2.62 2.50
C ASN A 145 -6.80 1.75 2.34
N ALA A 146 -6.97 0.74 3.20
CA ALA A 146 -8.07 -0.21 3.06
C ALA A 146 -9.43 0.38 3.47
N ILE A 147 -9.48 1.17 4.54
CA ILE A 147 -10.75 1.75 5.01
C ILE A 147 -11.35 2.75 4.02
N PRO A 148 -10.60 3.71 3.44
CA PRO A 148 -11.13 4.56 2.38
C PRO A 148 -11.65 3.77 1.17
N ALA A 149 -10.94 2.73 0.76
CA ALA A 149 -11.39 1.86 -0.33
C ALA A 149 -12.72 1.14 0.01
N LYS A 150 -12.85 0.62 1.24
CA LYS A 150 -14.09 0.05 1.76
C LYS A 150 -15.23 1.06 1.77
N VAL A 151 -15.00 2.25 2.32
CA VAL A 151 -15.98 3.33 2.40
C VAL A 151 -16.45 3.76 1.00
N ALA A 152 -15.53 3.82 0.03
CA ALA A 152 -15.85 4.11 -1.36
C ALA A 152 -16.66 2.99 -2.05
N GLY A 153 -16.73 1.78 -1.46
CA GLY A 153 -17.46 0.65 -2.02
C GLY A 153 -16.64 -0.23 -2.97
N VAL A 154 -15.31 -0.18 -2.90
CA VAL A 154 -14.45 -1.10 -3.65
C VAL A 154 -14.73 -2.53 -3.23
N ARG A 155 -15.02 -3.42 -4.19
CA ARG A 155 -15.47 -4.79 -3.88
C ARG A 155 -14.34 -5.76 -3.59
N ARG A 156 -13.15 -5.53 -4.16
CA ARG A 156 -11.99 -6.42 -4.00
C ARG A 156 -10.77 -5.59 -3.66
N LEU A 157 -10.10 -5.97 -2.57
CA LEU A 157 -8.81 -5.39 -2.19
C LEU A 157 -7.75 -6.48 -2.19
N ALA A 158 -6.63 -6.19 -2.82
CA ALA A 158 -5.41 -6.97 -2.74
C ALA A 158 -4.40 -6.16 -1.90
N ILE A 159 -3.90 -6.74 -0.81
CA ILE A 159 -2.89 -6.09 0.04
C ILE A 159 -1.58 -6.83 -0.11
N THR A 160 -0.52 -6.12 -0.44
CA THR A 160 0.83 -6.66 -0.49
C THR A 160 1.70 -6.03 0.59
N VAL A 161 2.53 -6.85 1.23
CA VAL A 161 3.47 -6.39 2.24
C VAL A 161 4.77 -7.19 2.14
N PRO A 162 5.95 -6.54 2.06
CA PRO A 162 7.23 -7.23 2.09
C PRO A 162 7.42 -7.95 3.44
N THR A 163 7.94 -9.17 3.38
CA THR A 163 8.22 -9.97 4.58
C THR A 163 9.63 -10.56 4.55
N PRO A 164 10.68 -9.73 4.51
CA PRO A 164 12.06 -10.22 4.42
C PRO A 164 12.36 -11.22 5.55
N ASP A 165 13.10 -12.27 5.21
CA ASP A 165 13.43 -13.37 6.12
C ASP A 165 12.19 -14.05 6.76
N ASN A 166 11.07 -14.03 6.07
CA ASN A 166 9.77 -14.55 6.58
C ASN A 166 9.23 -13.83 7.83
N LYS A 167 9.67 -12.62 8.09
CA LYS A 167 9.24 -11.86 9.26
C LYS A 167 8.12 -10.91 8.89
N ILE A 168 6.99 -11.04 9.57
CA ILE A 168 5.86 -10.12 9.45
C ILE A 168 5.46 -9.61 10.82
N ASN A 169 5.06 -8.35 10.88
CA ASN A 169 4.51 -7.80 12.09
C ASN A 169 3.05 -8.24 12.25
N PRO A 170 2.68 -8.91 13.37
CA PRO A 170 1.32 -9.35 13.65
C PRO A 170 0.27 -8.24 13.57
N MET A 171 0.64 -7.00 13.93
CA MET A 171 -0.25 -5.83 13.84
C MET A 171 -0.64 -5.49 12.40
N VAL A 172 0.24 -5.73 11.43
CA VAL A 172 -0.06 -5.50 10.00
C VAL A 172 -1.10 -6.51 9.52
N LEU A 173 -0.94 -7.79 9.89
CA LEU A 173 -1.93 -8.82 9.54
C LEU A 173 -3.26 -8.61 10.26
N LEU A 174 -3.25 -8.19 11.53
CA LEU A 174 -4.47 -7.84 12.25
C LEU A 174 -5.20 -6.64 11.63
N ALA A 175 -4.47 -5.63 11.15
CA ALA A 175 -5.06 -4.45 10.54
C ALA A 175 -5.88 -4.78 9.28
N ALA A 176 -5.54 -5.82 8.55
CA ALA A 176 -6.24 -6.22 7.34
C ALA A 176 -7.71 -6.61 7.60
N PRO A 177 -8.07 -7.62 8.42
CA PRO A 177 -9.46 -7.95 8.73
C PRO A 177 -10.20 -6.84 9.52
N VAL A 178 -9.48 -6.05 10.34
CA VAL A 178 -10.09 -4.89 11.04
C VAL A 178 -10.55 -3.82 10.06
N SER A 179 -9.83 -3.63 8.96
CA SER A 179 -10.18 -2.63 7.95
C SER A 179 -11.19 -3.11 6.91
N TYR A 180 -11.26 -4.43 6.64
CA TYR A 180 -12.07 -4.97 5.55
C TYR A 180 -12.46 -6.43 5.78
N THR A 181 -13.77 -6.73 5.79
CA THR A 181 -14.30 -8.07 6.09
C THR A 181 -14.27 -9.08 4.93
N HIS A 182 -13.98 -8.65 3.70
CA HIS A 182 -13.94 -9.51 2.51
C HIS A 182 -12.60 -9.40 1.78
N LEU A 183 -11.50 -9.55 2.52
CA LEU A 183 -10.17 -9.55 1.96
C LEU A 183 -9.90 -10.86 1.20
N THR A 184 -9.68 -10.73 -0.09
CA THR A 184 -8.77 -11.65 -0.75
C THR A 184 -7.36 -11.07 -0.56
N LEU A 185 -6.61 -11.62 0.38
CA LEU A 185 -5.17 -11.32 0.53
C LEU A 185 -4.41 -12.14 -0.53
N PRO A 186 -4.10 -11.58 -1.69
CA PRO A 186 -3.53 -12.39 -2.77
C PRO A 186 -2.05 -12.67 -2.64
N THR A 187 -1.32 -12.09 -1.71
CA THR A 187 0.12 -12.31 -1.72
C THR A 187 0.78 -12.15 -0.37
N LYS A 188 1.50 -13.17 0.03
CA LYS A 188 2.41 -13.14 1.17
C LYS A 188 3.57 -12.17 0.94
N ARG A 189 3.88 -11.81 -0.33
CA ARG A 189 5.12 -11.12 -0.64
C ARG A 189 5.11 -10.63 -2.08
N ILE A 190 5.10 -9.31 -2.30
CA ILE A 190 5.50 -8.73 -3.57
C ILE A 190 6.44 -7.58 -3.26
N VAL A 191 7.54 -7.51 -4.01
CA VAL A 191 8.50 -6.39 -4.04
C VAL A 191 7.84 -5.14 -4.58
#